data_8a6896be4e8b405f5e25589b390f8ecd
#
_entry.id   8a6896be4e8b405f5e25589b390f8ecd
#
_cell.length_a   1.000
_cell.length_b   1.000
_cell.length_c   1.000
_cell.angle_alpha   90.00
_cell.angle_beta   90.00
_cell.angle_gamma   90.00
#
_symmetry.space_group_name_H-M   'P 1'
#
loop_
_entity.id
_entity.type
_entity.pdbx_description
1 polymer ?
#
loop_
_entity_poly.entity_id
_entity_poly.type
_entity_poly.pdbx_seq_one_letter_code
_entity_poly.pdbx_strand_id
1 'polypeptide(L)'
;MLIDIQKSLEAIFDLPFRVEKKYLHGNPCVVISPKNDGESLFEVSVYFKDEIRIVLEITPQRFASDFIQEVSNAGDEKRNIASLYFKTMLSEGSKIEFVINGNIQDPCDYKAWPKRWTNYSCRITKIPVYSKGPVENNADTVTEWASKCIGLFMSLLNVETVEWACEKEGASYKALVKKYERSRVNRELCLMARGYSCSICGFNFEKEYGLIGRGFIHVHHVVPVSRLDGSYRLDPTRDLIPICPNCHSMLHRQDPPLLPHQLIEIRKRNASTLSE
;
A
#
# COMPACT_ATOMS: atom_id res chain seq x y z
N MET A 1 -22.14 0.79 1.79
CA MET A 1 -21.13 1.30 2.75
C MET A 1 -20.10 0.27 3.20
N LEU A 2 -20.38 -0.72 4.08
CA LEU A 2 -19.39 -1.79 4.36
C LEU A 2 -18.99 -2.57 3.11
N ILE A 3 -19.97 -2.81 2.23
CA ILE A 3 -19.75 -3.44 0.91
C ILE A 3 -18.82 -2.58 0.03
N ASP A 4 -18.87 -1.28 0.13
CA ASP A 4 -18.02 -0.38 -0.68
C ASP A 4 -16.58 -0.41 -0.16
N ILE A 5 -16.39 -0.42 1.17
CA ILE A 5 -15.07 -0.62 1.78
C ILE A 5 -14.50 -1.98 1.34
N GLN A 6 -15.30 -3.04 1.44
CA GLN A 6 -14.90 -4.38 1.04
C GLN A 6 -14.46 -4.43 -0.42
N LYS A 7 -15.31 -3.98 -1.35
CA LYS A 7 -15.02 -3.97 -2.79
C LYS A 7 -13.78 -3.14 -3.13
N SER A 8 -13.61 -1.98 -2.47
CA SER A 8 -12.44 -1.14 -2.69
C SER A 8 -11.15 -1.82 -2.26
N LEU A 9 -11.15 -2.49 -1.09
CA LEU A 9 -9.98 -3.25 -0.62
C LEU A 9 -9.71 -4.49 -1.49
N GLU A 10 -10.75 -5.21 -1.90
CA GLU A 10 -10.63 -6.33 -2.83
C GLU A 10 -10.03 -5.90 -4.17
N ALA A 11 -10.41 -4.72 -4.68
CA ALA A 11 -9.83 -4.16 -5.89
C ALA A 11 -8.37 -3.72 -5.72
N ILE A 12 -7.98 -3.24 -4.52
CA ILE A 12 -6.60 -2.82 -4.23
C ILE A 12 -5.67 -4.03 -4.09
N PHE A 13 -6.10 -5.05 -3.33
CA PHE A 13 -5.23 -6.15 -2.92
C PHE A 13 -5.43 -7.44 -3.72
N ASP A 14 -6.50 -7.55 -4.52
CA ASP A 14 -6.89 -8.76 -5.25
C ASP A 14 -7.05 -9.98 -4.33
N LEU A 15 -7.57 -9.73 -3.14
CA LEU A 15 -7.81 -10.71 -2.09
C LEU A 15 -9.21 -10.53 -1.54
N PRO A 16 -9.88 -11.61 -1.12
CA PRO A 16 -11.18 -11.50 -0.46
C PRO A 16 -11.02 -10.91 0.93
N PHE A 17 -11.95 -10.05 1.31
CA PHE A 17 -12.01 -9.43 2.64
C PHE A 17 -13.32 -9.76 3.35
N ARG A 18 -13.25 -9.79 4.67
CA ARG A 18 -14.40 -9.74 5.56
C ARG A 18 -14.42 -8.37 6.20
N VAL A 19 -15.54 -7.66 6.08
CA VAL A 19 -15.73 -6.34 6.66
C VAL A 19 -16.97 -6.36 7.53
N GLU A 20 -16.81 -6.11 8.82
CA GLU A 20 -17.86 -6.21 9.82
C GLU A 20 -17.92 -4.97 10.71
N LYS A 21 -19.12 -4.68 11.24
CA LYS A 21 -19.29 -3.68 12.29
C LYS A 21 -19.23 -4.37 13.63
N LYS A 22 -18.38 -3.87 14.52
CA LYS A 22 -18.25 -4.31 15.91
C LYS A 22 -18.18 -3.11 16.85
N TYR A 23 -18.00 -3.37 18.13
CA TYR A 23 -17.68 -2.37 19.14
C TYR A 23 -16.32 -2.69 19.76
N LEU A 24 -15.46 -1.70 19.84
CA LEU A 24 -14.13 -1.81 20.46
C LEU A 24 -13.90 -0.64 21.41
N HIS A 25 -13.56 -0.92 22.65
CA HIS A 25 -13.36 0.09 23.70
C HIS A 25 -14.56 1.08 23.82
N GLY A 26 -15.78 0.57 23.65
CA GLY A 26 -17.00 1.39 23.69
C GLY A 26 -17.29 2.21 22.43
N ASN A 27 -16.42 2.16 21.41
CA ASN A 27 -16.62 2.86 20.15
C ASN A 27 -17.13 1.91 19.06
N PRO A 28 -18.08 2.33 18.21
CA PRO A 28 -18.42 1.59 17.01
C PRO A 28 -17.23 1.57 16.08
N CYS A 29 -16.83 0.37 15.63
CA CYS A 29 -15.68 0.17 14.74
C CYS A 29 -16.03 -0.68 13.52
N VAL A 30 -15.27 -0.50 12.46
CA VAL A 30 -15.25 -1.38 11.31
C VAL A 30 -14.03 -2.30 11.48
N VAL A 31 -14.27 -3.61 11.47
CA VAL A 31 -13.23 -4.63 11.53
C VAL A 31 -13.07 -5.22 10.14
N ILE A 32 -11.85 -5.22 9.67
CA ILE A 32 -11.45 -5.63 8.32
C ILE A 32 -10.44 -6.76 8.45
N SER A 33 -10.70 -7.88 7.80
CA SER A 33 -9.85 -9.06 7.85
C SER A 33 -9.62 -9.58 6.44
N PRO A 34 -8.35 -9.68 5.96
CA PRO A 34 -8.07 -10.42 4.74
C PRO A 34 -8.33 -11.91 4.98
N LYS A 35 -8.91 -12.58 3.99
CA LYS A 35 -9.21 -14.02 4.03
C LYS A 35 -8.17 -14.77 3.22
N ASN A 36 -7.68 -15.87 3.79
CA ASN A 36 -6.91 -16.89 3.08
C ASN A 36 -7.51 -18.25 3.40
N ASP A 37 -7.98 -18.98 2.40
CA ASP A 37 -8.58 -20.33 2.52
C ASP A 37 -9.64 -20.46 3.64
N GLY A 38 -10.42 -19.38 3.87
CA GLY A 38 -11.49 -19.34 4.88
C GLY A 38 -11.05 -18.88 6.27
N GLU A 39 -9.75 -18.74 6.53
CA GLU A 39 -9.23 -18.19 7.78
C GLU A 39 -8.80 -16.73 7.63
N SER A 40 -8.94 -15.98 8.72
CA SER A 40 -8.45 -14.59 8.78
C SER A 40 -7.06 -14.58 9.39
N LEU A 41 -6.11 -13.90 8.73
CA LEU A 41 -4.71 -13.83 9.18
C LEU A 41 -4.55 -12.83 10.32
N PHE A 42 -5.12 -11.66 10.17
CA PHE A 42 -5.10 -10.58 11.16
C PHE A 42 -6.36 -9.71 11.02
N GLU A 43 -6.62 -8.87 11.99
CA GLU A 43 -7.70 -7.89 11.98
C GLU A 43 -7.15 -6.47 12.01
N VAL A 44 -7.77 -5.60 11.21
CA VAL A 44 -7.60 -4.16 11.28
C VAL A 44 -8.90 -3.56 11.78
N SER A 45 -8.92 -3.11 13.02
CA SER A 45 -10.07 -2.42 13.61
C SER A 45 -9.92 -0.92 13.43
N VAL A 46 -10.92 -0.27 12.82
CA VAL A 46 -10.91 1.17 12.52
C VAL A 46 -12.09 1.84 13.23
N TYR A 47 -11.81 2.87 14.01
CA TYR A 47 -12.83 3.66 14.68
C TYR A 47 -12.41 5.13 14.81
N PHE A 48 -13.41 6.00 15.03
CA PHE A 48 -13.16 7.40 15.34
C PHE A 48 -13.30 7.65 16.85
N LYS A 49 -12.38 8.44 17.38
CA LYS A 49 -12.42 8.95 18.74
C LYS A 49 -12.45 10.47 18.69
N ASP A 50 -13.35 11.06 19.49
CA ASP A 50 -13.48 12.53 19.60
C ASP A 50 -13.77 13.23 18.24
N GLU A 51 -14.44 12.55 17.29
CA GLU A 51 -14.85 13.03 15.96
C GLU A 51 -13.73 13.55 15.03
N ILE A 52 -12.54 13.76 15.56
CA ILE A 52 -11.38 14.31 14.83
C ILE A 52 -10.17 13.37 14.82
N ARG A 53 -10.31 12.18 15.38
CA ARG A 53 -9.22 11.23 15.53
C ARG A 53 -9.62 9.88 14.97
N ILE A 54 -8.93 9.42 13.94
CA ILE A 54 -9.03 8.04 13.49
C ILE A 54 -8.00 7.18 14.22
N VAL A 55 -8.43 6.02 14.70
CA VAL A 55 -7.59 5.03 15.36
C VAL A 55 -7.70 3.71 14.59
N LEU A 56 -6.56 3.11 14.31
CA LEU A 56 -6.47 1.78 13.72
C LEU A 56 -5.70 0.87 14.68
N GLU A 57 -6.26 -0.28 14.95
CA GLU A 57 -5.61 -1.31 15.75
C GLU A 57 -5.46 -2.58 14.91
N ILE A 58 -4.24 -3.08 14.84
CA ILE A 58 -3.89 -4.26 14.07
C ILE A 58 -3.44 -5.33 15.05
N THR A 59 -4.14 -6.45 15.03
CA THR A 59 -3.88 -7.57 15.93
C THR A 59 -3.92 -8.89 15.16
N PRO A 60 -3.06 -9.87 15.53
CA PRO A 60 -3.18 -11.21 14.98
C PRO A 60 -4.47 -11.87 15.48
N GLN A 61 -5.00 -12.79 14.72
CA GLN A 61 -6.13 -13.64 15.13
C GLN A 61 -5.72 -14.61 16.24
N ARG A 62 -6.70 -15.09 17.02
CA ARG A 62 -6.47 -15.94 18.22
C ARG A 62 -5.68 -17.22 17.95
N PHE A 63 -5.71 -17.77 16.75
CA PHE A 63 -5.01 -19.02 16.39
C PHE A 63 -3.97 -18.79 15.27
N ALA A 64 -3.46 -17.56 15.13
CA ALA A 64 -2.55 -17.16 14.07
C ALA A 64 -1.07 -17.47 14.39
N SER A 65 -0.75 -18.58 15.07
CA SER A 65 0.63 -18.94 15.38
C SER A 65 1.51 -19.02 14.13
N ASP A 66 0.99 -19.66 13.08
CA ASP A 66 1.71 -19.84 11.82
C ASP A 66 1.90 -18.50 11.09
N PHE A 67 0.88 -17.65 11.13
CA PHE A 67 0.98 -16.29 10.60
C PHE A 67 2.01 -15.44 11.36
N ILE A 68 2.01 -15.48 12.70
CA ILE A 68 3.00 -14.77 13.51
C ILE A 68 4.41 -15.29 13.20
N GLN A 69 4.57 -16.60 13.02
CA GLN A 69 5.84 -17.20 12.66
C GLN A 69 6.29 -16.75 11.26
N GLU A 70 5.38 -16.68 10.30
CA GLU A 70 5.68 -16.21 8.95
C GLU A 70 6.13 -14.75 8.95
N VAL A 71 5.40 -13.86 9.60
CA VAL A 71 5.79 -12.44 9.79
C VAL A 71 7.13 -12.33 10.52
N SER A 72 7.36 -13.16 11.52
CA SER A 72 8.62 -13.23 12.27
C SER A 72 9.81 -13.62 11.38
N ASN A 73 9.60 -14.50 10.42
CA ASN A 73 10.61 -14.98 9.48
C ASN A 73 10.86 -14.03 8.29
N ALA A 74 10.16 -12.90 8.24
CA ALA A 74 10.37 -11.90 7.20
C ALA A 74 11.84 -11.47 7.14
N GLY A 75 12.45 -11.57 5.96
CA GLY A 75 13.82 -11.12 5.73
C GLY A 75 13.96 -9.60 5.73
N ASP A 76 15.19 -9.11 5.72
CA ASP A 76 15.51 -7.68 5.80
C ASP A 76 14.81 -6.83 4.73
N GLU A 77 14.67 -7.33 3.52
CA GLU A 77 13.98 -6.63 2.43
C GLU A 77 12.51 -6.35 2.80
N LYS A 78 11.79 -7.35 3.31
CA LYS A 78 10.39 -7.23 3.72
C LYS A 78 10.22 -6.34 4.94
N ARG A 79 11.08 -6.49 5.93
CA ARG A 79 11.10 -5.61 7.12
C ARG A 79 11.39 -4.16 6.74
N ASN A 80 12.28 -3.93 5.78
CA ASN A 80 12.54 -2.59 5.23
C ASN A 80 11.29 -2.01 4.57
N ILE A 81 10.59 -2.80 3.75
CA ILE A 81 9.33 -2.35 3.12
C ILE A 81 8.29 -1.99 4.20
N ALA A 82 8.11 -2.83 5.21
CA ALA A 82 7.21 -2.54 6.32
C ALA A 82 7.61 -1.23 7.05
N SER A 83 8.92 -0.99 7.25
CA SER A 83 9.40 0.26 7.85
C SER A 83 9.11 1.48 6.97
N LEU A 84 9.08 1.34 5.64
CA LEU A 84 8.69 2.43 4.72
C LEU A 84 7.21 2.80 4.88
N TYR A 85 6.32 1.84 5.07
CA TYR A 85 4.91 2.12 5.40
C TYR A 85 4.81 2.94 6.69
N PHE A 86 5.53 2.55 7.73
CA PHE A 86 5.56 3.30 8.99
C PHE A 86 6.09 4.72 8.79
N LYS A 87 7.21 4.89 8.09
CA LYS A 87 7.80 6.21 7.80
C LYS A 87 6.84 7.11 7.05
N THR A 88 6.12 6.56 6.06
CA THR A 88 5.13 7.31 5.30
C THR A 88 3.98 7.79 6.19
N MET A 89 3.40 6.90 7.01
CA MET A 89 2.32 7.29 7.93
C MET A 89 2.79 8.30 8.99
N LEU A 90 4.02 8.18 9.49
CA LEU A 90 4.62 9.16 10.42
C LEU A 90 4.84 10.51 9.75
N SER A 91 5.30 10.55 8.49
CA SER A 91 5.49 11.80 7.73
C SER A 91 4.16 12.51 7.45
N GLU A 92 3.05 11.77 7.38
CA GLU A 92 1.70 12.32 7.32
C GLU A 92 1.19 12.82 8.68
N GLY A 93 2.00 12.73 9.74
CA GLY A 93 1.68 13.20 11.10
C GLY A 93 0.88 12.20 11.94
N SER A 94 0.94 10.91 11.65
CA SER A 94 0.38 9.87 12.51
C SER A 94 1.27 9.60 13.72
N LYS A 95 0.66 9.11 14.81
CA LYS A 95 1.37 8.50 15.93
C LYS A 95 1.23 6.98 15.83
N ILE A 96 2.33 6.26 16.00
CA ILE A 96 2.37 4.81 15.87
C ILE A 96 2.94 4.21 17.15
N GLU A 97 2.21 3.26 17.71
CA GLU A 97 2.65 2.40 18.80
C GLU A 97 2.76 0.99 18.24
N PHE A 98 3.98 0.53 18.04
CA PHE A 98 4.28 -0.78 17.51
C PHE A 98 4.94 -1.63 18.59
N VAL A 99 4.31 -2.74 18.95
CA VAL A 99 4.73 -3.61 20.05
C VAL A 99 5.02 -5.00 19.49
N ILE A 100 6.17 -5.56 19.83
CA ILE A 100 6.54 -6.94 19.53
C ILE A 100 6.97 -7.60 20.83
N ASN A 101 6.41 -8.77 21.14
CA ASN A 101 6.71 -9.54 22.35
C ASN A 101 6.55 -8.71 23.63
N GLY A 102 5.54 -7.82 23.66
CA GLY A 102 5.27 -6.94 24.81
C GLY A 102 6.18 -5.71 24.92
N ASN A 103 7.15 -5.52 24.04
CA ASN A 103 8.06 -4.38 24.04
C ASN A 103 7.77 -3.42 22.89
N ILE A 104 7.75 -2.13 23.19
CA ILE A 104 7.61 -1.07 22.18
C ILE A 104 8.85 -1.08 21.29
N GLN A 105 8.63 -1.03 19.99
CA GLN A 105 9.66 -0.98 18.95
C GLN A 105 9.68 0.38 18.27
N ASP A 106 10.84 0.82 17.79
CA ASP A 106 10.91 1.89 16.79
C ASP A 106 10.39 1.33 15.45
N PRO A 107 9.25 1.82 14.94
CA PRO A 107 8.70 1.32 13.68
C PRO A 107 9.59 1.63 12.47
N CYS A 108 10.51 2.58 12.59
CA CYS A 108 11.42 2.98 11.52
C CYS A 108 12.76 2.24 11.51
N ASP A 109 13.14 1.63 12.63
CA ASP A 109 14.38 0.86 12.74
C ASP A 109 14.11 -0.66 12.71
N TYR A 110 13.79 -1.16 11.53
CA TYR A 110 13.49 -2.59 11.33
C TYR A 110 14.65 -3.52 11.72
N LYS A 111 15.89 -3.03 11.77
CA LYS A 111 17.06 -3.82 12.15
C LYS A 111 17.09 -4.13 13.63
N ALA A 112 16.50 -3.25 14.45
CA ALA A 112 16.35 -3.44 15.88
C ALA A 112 15.17 -4.36 16.24
N TRP A 113 14.26 -4.67 15.30
CA TRP A 113 13.14 -5.56 15.61
C TRP A 113 13.60 -6.97 15.99
N PRO A 114 12.95 -7.61 16.97
CA PRO A 114 13.28 -8.97 17.36
C PRO A 114 13.29 -9.93 16.18
N LYS A 115 14.21 -10.88 16.17
CA LYS A 115 14.26 -11.92 15.13
C LYS A 115 13.09 -12.89 15.24
N ARG A 116 12.60 -13.15 16.46
CA ARG A 116 11.49 -14.05 16.72
C ARG A 116 10.35 -13.29 17.37
N TRP A 117 9.17 -13.36 16.74
CA TRP A 117 7.94 -12.80 17.27
C TRP A 117 7.07 -13.91 17.86
N THR A 118 6.48 -13.67 18.99
CA THR A 118 5.48 -14.53 19.63
C THR A 118 4.12 -13.86 19.67
N ASN A 119 4.12 -12.54 19.69
CA ASN A 119 2.93 -11.72 19.50
C ASN A 119 3.33 -10.35 18.96
N TYR A 120 2.36 -9.60 18.45
CA TYR A 120 2.52 -8.21 18.09
C TYR A 120 1.19 -7.46 18.23
N SER A 121 1.28 -6.15 18.36
CA SER A 121 0.16 -5.23 18.15
C SER A 121 0.67 -3.94 17.55
N CYS A 122 -0.16 -3.31 16.75
CA CYS A 122 0.15 -2.02 16.18
C CYS A 122 -1.07 -1.11 16.30
N ARG A 123 -0.89 0.04 16.95
CA ARG A 123 -1.91 1.09 17.04
C ARG A 123 -1.42 2.31 16.29
N ILE A 124 -2.23 2.78 15.36
CA ILE A 124 -1.97 3.98 14.56
C ILE A 124 -3.06 4.99 14.87
N THR A 125 -2.65 6.22 15.17
CA THR A 125 -3.55 7.33 15.48
C THR A 125 -3.23 8.51 14.58
N LYS A 126 -4.22 9.05 13.89
CA LYS A 126 -4.08 10.23 13.04
C LYS A 126 -5.05 11.33 13.45
N ILE A 127 -4.53 12.57 13.54
CA ILE A 127 -5.25 13.80 13.85
C ILE A 127 -4.70 14.92 12.95
N PRO A 128 -5.53 15.83 12.44
CA PRO A 128 -6.99 15.77 12.44
C PRO A 128 -7.50 14.89 11.28
N VAL A 129 -8.51 14.08 11.57
CA VAL A 129 -9.31 13.38 10.57
C VAL A 129 -10.75 13.50 10.99
N TYR A 130 -11.50 14.36 10.32
CA TYR A 130 -12.88 14.68 10.71
C TYR A 130 -13.85 13.57 10.33
N SER A 131 -14.58 13.06 11.33
CA SER A 131 -15.63 12.08 11.13
C SER A 131 -16.90 12.76 10.57
N LYS A 132 -17.55 12.06 9.64
CA LYS A 132 -18.89 12.44 9.12
C LYS A 132 -20.00 11.65 9.83
N GLY A 133 -19.91 11.49 11.16
CA GLY A 133 -20.84 10.68 11.95
C GLY A 133 -20.35 9.23 12.14
N PRO A 134 -21.21 8.21 12.11
CA PRO A 134 -20.81 6.81 12.31
C PRO A 134 -19.66 6.39 11.41
N VAL A 135 -18.79 5.49 11.91
CA VAL A 135 -17.54 5.09 11.21
C VAL A 135 -17.80 4.61 9.78
N GLU A 136 -18.90 3.92 9.55
CA GLU A 136 -19.31 3.44 8.24
C GLU A 136 -19.60 4.56 7.24
N ASN A 137 -19.98 5.76 7.66
CA ASN A 137 -20.22 6.91 6.78
C ASN A 137 -18.92 7.54 6.25
N ASN A 138 -17.78 7.03 6.71
CA ASN A 138 -16.44 7.50 6.35
C ASN A 138 -15.69 6.48 5.49
N ALA A 139 -16.41 5.80 4.58
CA ALA A 139 -15.90 4.66 3.81
C ALA A 139 -14.56 4.94 3.11
N ASP A 140 -14.43 6.13 2.49
CA ASP A 140 -13.20 6.52 1.78
C ASP A 140 -12.01 6.64 2.73
N THR A 141 -12.21 7.33 3.86
CA THR A 141 -11.18 7.51 4.88
C THR A 141 -10.81 6.18 5.53
N VAL A 142 -11.82 5.35 5.84
CA VAL A 142 -11.59 4.00 6.40
C VAL A 142 -10.81 3.16 5.40
N THR A 143 -11.18 3.15 4.12
CA THR A 143 -10.48 2.39 3.07
C THR A 143 -9.04 2.87 2.91
N GLU A 144 -8.82 4.19 2.84
CA GLU A 144 -7.48 4.78 2.72
C GLU A 144 -6.56 4.33 3.86
N TRP A 145 -6.99 4.50 5.11
CA TRP A 145 -6.15 4.17 6.27
C TRP A 145 -6.02 2.68 6.49
N ALA A 146 -7.09 1.91 6.26
CA ALA A 146 -7.03 0.45 6.34
C ALA A 146 -6.09 -0.14 5.28
N SER A 147 -6.08 0.37 4.06
CA SER A 147 -5.17 -0.12 3.01
C SER A 147 -3.71 0.08 3.38
N LYS A 148 -3.34 1.19 4.01
CA LYS A 148 -1.98 1.42 4.54
C LYS A 148 -1.59 0.34 5.56
N CYS A 149 -2.48 0.02 6.49
CA CYS A 149 -2.27 -1.00 7.51
C CYS A 149 -2.19 -2.42 6.94
N ILE A 150 -3.08 -2.73 6.01
CA ILE A 150 -3.11 -4.04 5.35
C ILE A 150 -1.83 -4.22 4.52
N GLY A 151 -1.45 -3.23 3.71
CA GLY A 151 -0.23 -3.24 2.91
C GLY A 151 1.03 -3.44 3.76
N LEU A 152 1.10 -2.78 4.92
CA LEU A 152 2.17 -2.94 5.89
C LEU A 152 2.37 -4.42 6.28
N PHE A 153 1.31 -5.09 6.75
CA PHE A 153 1.42 -6.47 7.22
C PHE A 153 1.53 -7.49 6.08
N MET A 154 0.84 -7.25 4.97
CA MET A 154 0.99 -8.06 3.76
C MET A 154 2.43 -8.02 3.22
N SER A 155 3.15 -6.91 3.37
CA SER A 155 4.55 -6.80 2.95
C SER A 155 5.50 -7.69 3.73
N LEU A 156 5.13 -8.12 4.93
CA LEU A 156 5.92 -9.05 5.77
C LEU A 156 5.69 -10.53 5.40
N LEU A 157 4.60 -10.85 4.70
CA LEU A 157 4.26 -12.22 4.37
C LEU A 157 5.08 -12.79 3.20
N ASN A 158 5.29 -14.10 3.21
CA ASN A 158 5.64 -14.84 2.01
C ASN A 158 4.33 -15.16 1.29
N VAL A 159 3.85 -14.26 0.47
CA VAL A 159 2.74 -14.56 -0.41
C VAL A 159 3.29 -15.54 -1.46
N GLU A 160 3.31 -16.81 -1.13
CA GLU A 160 3.46 -17.86 -2.12
C GLU A 160 2.16 -17.88 -2.91
N THR A 161 2.28 -17.59 -4.19
CA THR A 161 1.16 -17.75 -5.12
C THR A 161 0.63 -19.16 -5.01
N VAL A 162 -0.65 -19.30 -4.67
CA VAL A 162 -1.37 -20.56 -4.82
C VAL A 162 -1.15 -21.01 -6.26
N GLU A 163 -0.47 -22.14 -6.42
CA GLU A 163 -0.31 -22.80 -7.70
C GLU A 163 -1.68 -23.29 -8.15
N TRP A 164 -2.37 -22.49 -8.94
CA TRP A 164 -3.41 -23.06 -9.78
C TRP A 164 -2.69 -23.98 -10.76
N ALA A 165 -2.80 -25.27 -10.50
CA ALA A 165 -2.34 -26.30 -11.43
C ALA A 165 -3.21 -26.25 -12.68
N CYS A 166 -2.84 -25.37 -13.63
CA CYS A 166 -3.28 -25.45 -15.00
C CYS A 166 -2.19 -26.16 -15.77
N GLU A 167 -2.51 -27.32 -16.30
CA GLU A 167 -1.60 -28.18 -17.05
C GLU A 167 -1.01 -27.43 -18.26
N LYS A 168 0.32 -27.51 -18.37
CA LYS A 168 1.15 -27.30 -19.58
C LYS A 168 1.26 -25.92 -20.25
N GLU A 169 1.45 -24.83 -19.46
CA GLU A 169 2.16 -23.61 -20.00
C GLU A 169 2.92 -22.83 -18.91
N GLY A 170 3.26 -23.49 -17.82
CA GLY A 170 3.47 -22.90 -16.48
C GLY A 170 4.82 -22.28 -16.14
N ALA A 171 5.88 -22.31 -16.97
CA ALA A 171 7.19 -21.81 -16.53
C ALA A 171 7.32 -20.27 -16.63
N SER A 172 6.71 -19.66 -17.63
CA SER A 172 6.70 -18.21 -17.82
C SER A 172 5.72 -17.48 -16.89
N TYR A 173 4.64 -18.16 -16.47
CA TYR A 173 3.61 -17.57 -15.61
C TYR A 173 4.06 -17.40 -14.16
N LYS A 174 4.81 -18.38 -13.60
CA LYS A 174 5.38 -18.28 -12.23
C LYS A 174 6.34 -17.10 -12.05
N ALA A 175 7.14 -16.78 -13.07
CA ALA A 175 8.05 -15.64 -13.05
C ALA A 175 7.29 -14.31 -13.17
N LEU A 176 6.18 -14.27 -13.92
CA LEU A 176 5.34 -13.08 -14.09
C LEU A 176 4.57 -12.72 -12.81
N VAL A 177 4.04 -13.71 -12.09
CA VAL A 177 3.26 -13.48 -10.86
C VAL A 177 4.15 -12.98 -9.72
N LYS A 178 5.33 -13.59 -9.49
CA LYS A 178 6.30 -13.07 -8.51
C LYS A 178 6.78 -11.64 -8.82
N LYS A 179 6.91 -11.31 -10.10
CA LYS A 179 7.26 -9.95 -10.57
C LYS A 179 6.10 -8.98 -10.37
N TYR A 180 4.87 -9.44 -10.52
CA TYR A 180 3.66 -8.62 -10.42
C TYR A 180 3.32 -8.25 -8.97
N GLU A 181 3.47 -9.16 -8.00
CA GLU A 181 3.23 -8.89 -6.57
C GLU A 181 4.23 -7.91 -5.97
N ARG A 182 5.52 -8.07 -6.24
CA ARG A 182 6.54 -7.08 -5.86
C ARG A 182 6.23 -5.70 -6.46
N SER A 183 5.67 -5.67 -7.65
CA SER A 183 5.22 -4.47 -8.33
C SER A 183 4.04 -3.80 -7.62
N ARG A 184 3.10 -4.54 -7.03
CA ARG A 184 1.92 -3.98 -6.33
C ARG A 184 2.30 -3.25 -5.04
N VAL A 185 3.08 -3.89 -4.17
CA VAL A 185 3.56 -3.25 -2.93
C VAL A 185 4.37 -1.99 -3.25
N ASN A 186 5.27 -2.07 -4.22
CA ASN A 186 6.06 -0.91 -4.65
C ASN A 186 5.18 0.20 -5.24
N ARG A 187 4.15 -0.17 -5.99
CA ARG A 187 3.15 0.77 -6.52
C ARG A 187 2.43 1.49 -5.38
N GLU A 188 1.92 0.76 -4.39
CA GLU A 188 1.21 1.36 -3.24
C GLU A 188 2.11 2.30 -2.45
N LEU A 189 3.34 1.90 -2.13
CA LEU A 189 4.30 2.77 -1.44
C LEU A 189 4.63 4.04 -2.24
N CYS A 190 4.79 3.92 -3.56
CA CYS A 190 4.97 5.09 -4.44
C CYS A 190 3.77 6.02 -4.36
N LEU A 191 2.55 5.49 -4.47
CA LEU A 191 1.32 6.28 -4.48
C LEU A 191 1.00 6.89 -3.11
N MET A 192 1.31 6.18 -2.02
CA MET A 192 1.24 6.74 -0.67
C MET A 192 2.16 7.95 -0.51
N ALA A 193 3.38 7.87 -1.03
CA ALA A 193 4.38 8.94 -0.89
C ALA A 193 4.14 10.12 -1.84
N ARG A 194 3.56 9.89 -3.02
CA ARG A 194 3.50 10.88 -4.12
C ARG A 194 2.09 11.25 -4.57
N GLY A 195 1.07 10.53 -4.11
CA GLY A 195 -0.32 10.72 -4.52
C GLY A 195 -0.62 10.20 -5.92
N TYR A 196 -1.80 10.57 -6.42
CA TYR A 196 -2.38 10.05 -7.67
C TYR A 196 -2.33 11.04 -8.84
N SER A 197 -1.54 12.10 -8.74
CA SER A 197 -1.36 13.07 -9.83
C SER A 197 -0.12 12.72 -10.66
N CYS A 198 -0.23 12.85 -11.98
CA CYS A 198 0.89 12.60 -12.89
C CYS A 198 2.08 13.53 -12.59
N SER A 199 3.24 12.97 -12.28
CA SER A 199 4.46 13.74 -11.97
C SER A 199 5.01 14.54 -13.17
N ILE A 200 4.54 14.26 -14.40
CA ILE A 200 4.98 14.94 -15.61
C ILE A 200 4.04 16.07 -16.01
N CYS A 201 2.71 15.83 -15.98
CA CYS A 201 1.74 16.80 -16.49
C CYS A 201 0.73 17.29 -15.46
N GLY A 202 0.77 16.78 -14.25
CA GLY A 202 -0.16 17.15 -13.18
C GLY A 202 -1.56 16.55 -13.29
N PHE A 203 -1.88 15.81 -14.37
CA PHE A 203 -3.20 15.25 -14.60
C PHE A 203 -3.59 14.30 -13.47
N ASN A 204 -4.84 14.43 -13.00
CA ASN A 204 -5.39 13.57 -11.96
C ASN A 204 -6.76 13.03 -12.40
N PHE A 205 -6.87 11.70 -12.46
CA PHE A 205 -8.06 11.04 -12.98
C PHE A 205 -9.28 11.22 -12.09
N GLU A 206 -9.12 11.24 -10.78
CA GLU A 206 -10.25 11.46 -9.87
C GLU A 206 -10.81 12.89 -9.98
N LYS A 207 -9.93 13.88 -10.16
CA LYS A 207 -10.37 15.28 -10.38
C LYS A 207 -11.10 15.45 -11.70
N GLU A 208 -10.68 14.75 -12.74
CA GLU A 208 -11.24 14.87 -14.10
C GLU A 208 -12.50 14.02 -14.29
N TYR A 209 -12.50 12.78 -13.79
CA TYR A 209 -13.56 11.80 -14.03
C TYR A 209 -14.38 11.42 -12.78
N GLY A 210 -14.12 12.07 -11.64
CA GLY A 210 -14.80 11.76 -10.40
C GLY A 210 -14.44 10.36 -9.89
N LEU A 211 -15.39 9.72 -9.23
CA LEU A 211 -15.17 8.43 -8.56
C LEU A 211 -14.67 7.31 -9.47
N ILE A 212 -15.04 7.31 -10.75
CA ILE A 212 -14.58 6.30 -11.72
C ILE A 212 -13.06 6.40 -11.99
N GLY A 213 -12.50 7.60 -11.82
CA GLY A 213 -11.07 7.86 -11.98
C GLY A 213 -10.23 7.63 -10.72
N ARG A 214 -10.87 7.33 -9.58
CA ARG A 214 -10.16 7.16 -8.31
C ARG A 214 -9.15 6.02 -8.39
N GLY A 215 -7.92 6.30 -7.95
CA GLY A 215 -6.83 5.31 -7.88
C GLY A 215 -6.25 4.91 -9.25
N PHE A 216 -6.80 5.42 -10.36
CA PHE A 216 -6.29 5.12 -11.69
C PHE A 216 -5.09 6.00 -12.02
N ILE A 217 -3.90 5.42 -12.04
CA ILE A 217 -2.63 6.03 -12.46
C ILE A 217 -1.61 4.91 -12.73
N HIS A 218 -0.67 5.11 -13.64
CA HIS A 218 0.47 4.22 -13.80
C HIS A 218 1.59 4.60 -12.84
N VAL A 219 2.49 3.65 -12.54
CA VAL A 219 3.74 3.89 -11.81
C VAL A 219 4.90 3.49 -12.72
N HIS A 220 5.91 4.35 -12.81
CA HIS A 220 7.05 4.21 -13.70
C HIS A 220 8.36 4.38 -12.93
N HIS A 221 9.40 3.64 -13.32
CA HIS A 221 10.74 3.76 -12.76
C HIS A 221 11.41 5.05 -13.24
N VAL A 222 11.93 5.86 -12.32
CA VAL A 222 12.69 7.09 -12.65
C VAL A 222 13.94 6.74 -13.46
N VAL A 223 14.60 5.65 -13.07
CA VAL A 223 15.74 5.07 -13.81
C VAL A 223 15.31 3.75 -14.42
N PRO A 224 15.52 3.53 -15.73
CA PRO A 224 15.15 2.28 -16.38
C PRO A 224 15.79 1.07 -15.68
N VAL A 225 14.97 0.03 -15.44
CA VAL A 225 15.42 -1.21 -14.76
C VAL A 225 16.63 -1.86 -15.46
N SER A 226 16.75 -1.70 -16.78
CA SER A 226 17.88 -2.18 -17.59
C SER A 226 19.22 -1.51 -17.25
N ARG A 227 19.20 -0.40 -16.52
CA ARG A 227 20.40 0.34 -16.06
C ARG A 227 20.74 0.07 -14.59
N LEU A 228 19.90 -0.72 -13.90
CA LEU A 228 20.12 -1.08 -12.51
C LEU A 228 20.94 -2.36 -12.46
N ASP A 229 21.97 -2.34 -11.64
CA ASP A 229 22.75 -3.52 -11.31
C ASP A 229 21.88 -4.49 -10.48
N GLY A 230 22.09 -5.79 -10.62
CA GLY A 230 21.28 -6.83 -9.96
C GLY A 230 21.29 -6.79 -8.42
N SER A 231 22.19 -5.99 -7.83
CA SER A 231 22.27 -5.71 -6.39
C SER A 231 21.45 -4.49 -5.95
N TYR A 232 20.90 -3.70 -6.88
CA TYR A 232 20.17 -2.49 -6.59
C TYR A 232 18.86 -2.78 -5.82
N ARG A 233 18.71 -2.14 -4.67
CA ARG A 233 17.48 -2.19 -3.88
C ARG A 233 16.59 -1.00 -4.24
N LEU A 234 15.45 -1.29 -4.86
CA LEU A 234 14.45 -0.30 -5.21
C LEU A 234 13.87 0.35 -3.96
N ASP A 235 13.92 1.68 -3.87
CA ASP A 235 13.14 2.48 -2.93
C ASP A 235 11.89 3.02 -3.64
N PRO A 236 10.69 2.44 -3.39
CA PRO A 236 9.49 2.82 -4.12
C PRO A 236 9.09 4.29 -3.97
N THR A 237 9.53 4.94 -2.89
CA THR A 237 9.21 6.34 -2.63
C THR A 237 10.10 7.31 -3.41
N ARG A 238 11.29 6.86 -3.82
CA ARG A 238 12.28 7.65 -4.56
C ARG A 238 12.39 7.27 -6.04
N ASP A 239 12.39 5.98 -6.29
CA ASP A 239 12.76 5.41 -7.59
C ASP A 239 11.55 5.19 -8.50
N LEU A 240 10.33 5.38 -7.95
CA LEU A 240 9.07 5.30 -8.69
C LEU A 240 8.32 6.62 -8.66
N ILE A 241 7.59 6.89 -9.76
CA ILE A 241 6.73 8.06 -9.89
C ILE A 241 5.37 7.69 -10.48
N PRO A 242 4.27 8.33 -10.01
CA PRO A 242 2.97 8.22 -10.67
C PRO A 242 2.99 8.98 -11.99
N ILE A 243 2.52 8.36 -13.06
CA ILE A 243 2.39 8.98 -14.37
C ILE A 243 1.09 8.56 -15.06
N CYS A 244 0.45 9.47 -15.81
CA CYS A 244 -0.72 9.13 -16.60
C CYS A 244 -0.33 8.23 -17.80
N PRO A 245 -1.28 7.43 -18.35
CA PRO A 245 -1.02 6.56 -19.51
C PRO A 245 -0.40 7.30 -20.70
N ASN A 246 -0.84 8.53 -20.98
CA ASN A 246 -0.31 9.33 -22.08
C ASN A 246 1.18 9.68 -21.88
N CYS A 247 1.55 10.18 -20.70
CA CYS A 247 2.95 10.46 -20.40
C CYS A 247 3.78 9.18 -20.36
N HIS A 248 3.23 8.07 -19.87
CA HIS A 248 3.89 6.77 -19.87
C HIS A 248 4.21 6.30 -21.29
N SER A 249 3.22 6.36 -22.20
CA SER A 249 3.42 6.02 -23.60
C SER A 249 4.45 6.90 -24.28
N MET A 250 4.49 8.21 -23.94
CA MET A 250 5.48 9.14 -24.50
C MET A 250 6.90 8.85 -24.02
N LEU A 251 7.11 8.44 -22.76
CA LEU A 251 8.42 8.02 -22.27
C LEU A 251 8.98 6.84 -23.09
N HIS A 252 8.12 5.90 -23.46
CA HIS A 252 8.48 4.69 -24.19
C HIS A 252 8.48 4.83 -25.73
N ARG A 253 8.38 6.06 -26.28
CA ARG A 253 8.47 6.29 -27.75
C ARG A 253 9.88 6.16 -28.31
N GLN A 254 10.87 6.12 -27.44
CA GLN A 254 12.28 5.94 -27.81
C GLN A 254 12.88 4.74 -27.07
N ASP A 255 13.89 4.14 -27.63
CA ASP A 255 14.71 3.10 -27.00
C ASP A 255 16.18 3.58 -26.95
N PRO A 256 16.78 3.76 -25.77
CA PRO A 256 16.19 3.61 -24.44
C PRO A 256 15.12 4.67 -24.15
N PRO A 257 14.15 4.36 -23.24
CA PRO A 257 13.08 5.28 -22.86
C PRO A 257 13.61 6.62 -22.35
N LEU A 258 12.86 7.70 -22.65
CA LEU A 258 13.14 9.03 -22.10
C LEU A 258 13.10 9.02 -20.57
N LEU A 259 13.97 9.81 -19.95
CA LEU A 259 13.86 10.08 -18.53
C LEU A 259 12.72 11.07 -18.24
N PRO A 260 12.03 10.98 -17.09
CA PRO A 260 10.88 11.86 -16.78
C PRO A 260 11.16 13.35 -16.95
N HIS A 261 12.34 13.83 -16.50
CA HIS A 261 12.71 15.23 -16.63
C HIS A 261 12.83 15.69 -18.11
N GLN A 262 13.29 14.82 -19.01
CA GLN A 262 13.41 15.13 -20.43
C GLN A 262 12.02 15.35 -21.06
N LEU A 263 11.03 14.52 -20.69
CA LEU A 263 9.67 14.70 -21.18
C LEU A 263 9.02 15.97 -20.59
N ILE A 264 9.32 16.32 -19.34
CA ILE A 264 8.88 17.60 -18.75
C ILE A 264 9.43 18.78 -19.54
N GLU A 265 10.70 18.77 -19.90
CA GLU A 265 11.33 19.83 -20.70
C GLU A 265 10.75 19.94 -22.11
N ILE A 266 10.52 18.80 -22.78
CA ILE A 266 9.86 18.77 -24.11
C ILE A 266 8.47 19.40 -24.00
N ARG A 267 7.68 19.04 -22.99
CA ARG A 267 6.35 19.64 -22.80
C ARG A 267 6.40 21.15 -22.57
N LYS A 268 7.34 21.63 -21.74
CA LYS A 268 7.50 23.08 -21.48
C LYS A 268 7.83 23.84 -22.75
N ARG A 269 8.76 23.34 -23.56
CA ARG A 269 9.14 23.97 -24.84
C ARG A 269 7.96 24.07 -25.79
N ASN A 270 7.21 22.97 -25.97
CA ASN A 270 6.06 22.96 -26.88
C ASN A 270 4.90 23.85 -26.39
N ALA A 271 4.69 23.96 -25.08
CA ALA A 271 3.68 24.87 -24.53
C ALA A 271 4.02 26.34 -24.79
N SER A 272 5.30 26.72 -24.78
CA SER A 272 5.75 28.10 -25.10
C SER A 272 5.55 28.44 -26.56
N THR A 273 5.69 27.46 -27.47
CA THR A 273 5.54 27.66 -28.93
C THR A 273 4.07 27.74 -29.37
N LEU A 274 3.12 27.24 -28.59
CA LEU A 274 1.67 27.30 -28.88
C LEU A 274 1.00 28.55 -28.32
N SER A 275 1.73 29.39 -27.57
CA SER A 275 1.27 30.66 -26.99
C SER A 275 1.75 31.89 -27.78
N GLU A 276 2.46 31.70 -28.89
CA GLU A 276 2.78 32.67 -29.93
C GLU A 276 1.86 32.47 -31.16
#